data_dae9553461d85e269fa55f91ccb3084f
#
_entry.id   dae9553461d85e269fa55f91ccb3084f
#
_cell.length_a   1.000
_cell.length_b   1.000
_cell.length_c   1.000
_cell.angle_alpha   90.00
_cell.angle_beta   90.00
_cell.angle_gamma   90.00
#
_symmetry.space_group_name_H-M   'P 1'
#
loop_
_entity.id
_entity.type
_entity.pdbx_description
1 polymer ?
#
loop_
_entity_poly.entity_id
_entity_poly.type
_entity_poly.pdbx_seq_one_letter_code
_entity_poly.pdbx_strand_id
1 'polypeptide(L)'
;MSTPEHTDTDAARAAEDPDELRKAMIAELWEMGAIRSDRVAAVFDGVPRHLFAPEATPAQAYKARDAVHVKRDERGVPISTVSSPQLQAGMLEQADIRPGMRALEIGSGGVNAAMMAWLAGPGGQVTTVDIDSDVTERARRLLDAAGYERVNVILADAETGIADFAPYDRIIVTVGAWDIPQAWLDQLAPDGRLVVPLRVRGLTRSLELVREGDHLVSRSAEICGFVAMQGDGAHQEQLVPLRGTDAVMRFDDGWPCEQVPDLDGVLDTPRAQAWTGVRIGGAESFETLQLWLATVFPGFGKLRAEASLRPVLVDEGTVWFDSAAIEGDSVAYLTTRGVEPGIAEFGAHAFGPHADDLVTAFCEQIRAWDRDQRHGPGPTFGVWPPGTPDERLPDGVVVDKRHQRITMSWPSPTGQEHQEVTEKE
;
A
#
# COMPACT_ATOMS: atom_id res chain seq x y z
N MET A 1 -56.28 15.11 16.39
CA MET A 1 -54.99 15.66 15.96
C MET A 1 -53.93 14.76 16.50
N SER A 2 -53.52 13.81 15.71
CA SER A 2 -52.39 12.88 16.07
C SER A 2 -51.31 13.15 15.08
N THR A 3 -50.20 13.60 15.58
CA THR A 3 -48.98 13.95 14.86
C THR A 3 -48.10 12.70 14.66
N PRO A 4 -47.31 12.60 13.63
CA PRO A 4 -46.58 11.39 13.26
C PRO A 4 -45.20 11.33 13.98
N GLU A 5 -45.08 10.47 14.98
CA GLU A 5 -43.81 10.10 15.61
C GLU A 5 -43.12 8.87 14.93
N HIS A 6 -43.66 8.40 13.79
CA HIS A 6 -43.17 7.16 13.16
C HIS A 6 -42.02 7.31 12.17
N THR A 7 -41.73 8.54 11.69
CA THR A 7 -40.71 8.72 10.63
C THR A 7 -39.28 8.80 11.12
N ASP A 8 -39.02 9.26 12.34
CA ASP A 8 -37.66 9.39 12.88
C ASP A 8 -37.11 8.06 13.42
N THR A 9 -38.01 7.23 13.97
CA THR A 9 -37.63 5.88 14.47
C THR A 9 -37.36 4.90 13.33
N ASP A 10 -38.05 5.00 12.21
CA ASP A 10 -37.84 4.14 11.04
C ASP A 10 -36.56 4.53 10.28
N ALA A 11 -36.23 5.81 10.19
CA ALA A 11 -34.98 6.31 9.60
C ALA A 11 -33.77 5.98 10.48
N ALA A 12 -33.89 6.09 11.81
CA ALA A 12 -32.83 5.68 12.75
C ALA A 12 -32.62 4.16 12.77
N ARG A 13 -33.70 3.38 12.59
CA ARG A 13 -33.65 1.91 12.52
C ARG A 13 -33.09 1.43 11.19
N ALA A 14 -33.38 2.11 10.06
CA ALA A 14 -32.77 1.86 8.76
C ALA A 14 -31.26 2.22 8.73
N ALA A 15 -30.85 3.24 9.49
CA ALA A 15 -29.43 3.59 9.66
C ALA A 15 -28.61 2.58 10.46
N GLU A 16 -29.26 1.64 11.15
CA GLU A 16 -28.64 0.55 11.93
C GLU A 16 -28.80 -0.83 11.26
N ASP A 17 -29.58 -0.94 10.18
CA ASP A 17 -29.79 -2.20 9.45
C ASP A 17 -28.49 -2.61 8.73
N PRO A 18 -27.86 -3.74 9.09
CA PRO A 18 -26.62 -4.21 8.46
C PRO A 18 -26.75 -4.40 6.94
N ASP A 19 -27.92 -4.74 6.43
CA ASP A 19 -28.14 -4.95 5.00
C ASP A 19 -28.16 -3.64 4.22
N GLU A 20 -28.77 -2.58 4.77
CA GLU A 20 -28.74 -1.26 4.16
C GLU A 20 -27.34 -0.62 4.24
N LEU A 21 -26.64 -0.79 5.37
CA LEU A 21 -25.23 -0.36 5.51
C LEU A 21 -24.32 -1.06 4.50
N ARG A 22 -24.53 -2.36 4.27
CA ARG A 22 -23.76 -3.13 3.29
C ARG A 22 -23.99 -2.62 1.86
N LYS A 23 -25.25 -2.38 1.48
CA LYS A 23 -25.60 -1.83 0.16
C LYS A 23 -24.98 -0.44 -0.05
N ALA A 24 -25.05 0.42 0.95
CA ALA A 24 -24.46 1.76 0.90
C ALA A 24 -22.93 1.68 0.72
N MET A 25 -22.26 0.82 1.48
CA MET A 25 -20.83 0.57 1.34
C MET A 25 -20.46 0.07 -0.08
N ILE A 26 -21.20 -0.88 -0.64
CA ILE A 26 -20.97 -1.39 -2.00
C ILE A 26 -21.11 -0.26 -3.02
N ALA A 27 -22.13 0.59 -2.90
CA ALA A 27 -22.29 1.75 -3.78
C ALA A 27 -21.10 2.71 -3.68
N GLU A 28 -20.65 3.03 -2.46
CA GLU A 28 -19.47 3.86 -2.24
C GLU A 28 -18.21 3.24 -2.85
N LEU A 29 -17.99 1.92 -2.71
CA LEU A 29 -16.86 1.21 -3.29
C LEU A 29 -16.86 1.26 -4.83
N TRP A 30 -18.03 1.23 -5.46
CA TRP A 30 -18.16 1.44 -6.90
C TRP A 30 -17.79 2.88 -7.31
N GLU A 31 -18.31 3.88 -6.58
CA GLU A 31 -18.00 5.29 -6.84
C GLU A 31 -16.49 5.59 -6.70
N MET A 32 -15.84 4.92 -5.76
CA MET A 32 -14.40 5.03 -5.53
C MET A 32 -13.56 4.27 -6.58
N GLY A 33 -14.16 3.43 -7.41
CA GLY A 33 -13.45 2.54 -8.33
C GLY A 33 -12.69 1.40 -7.63
N ALA A 34 -12.97 1.14 -6.35
CA ALA A 34 -12.39 0.01 -5.62
C ALA A 34 -13.02 -1.31 -6.07
N ILE A 35 -14.33 -1.34 -6.31
CA ILE A 35 -15.03 -2.41 -7.03
C ILE A 35 -15.05 -2.05 -8.51
N ARG A 36 -14.64 -3.00 -9.35
CA ARG A 36 -14.57 -2.86 -10.82
C ARG A 36 -15.31 -3.97 -11.56
N SER A 37 -15.85 -4.95 -10.82
CA SER A 37 -16.57 -6.10 -11.40
C SER A 37 -17.79 -6.48 -10.58
N ASP A 38 -18.85 -6.93 -11.26
CA ASP A 38 -20.07 -7.45 -10.61
C ASP A 38 -19.75 -8.62 -9.68
N ARG A 39 -18.70 -9.39 -9.97
CA ARG A 39 -18.30 -10.54 -9.18
C ARG A 39 -17.73 -10.12 -7.81
N VAL A 40 -16.89 -9.07 -7.77
CA VAL A 40 -16.40 -8.52 -6.49
C VAL A 40 -17.54 -7.85 -5.76
N ALA A 41 -18.44 -7.13 -6.43
CA ALA A 41 -19.64 -6.58 -5.80
C ALA A 41 -20.49 -7.69 -5.15
N ALA A 42 -20.72 -8.79 -5.86
CA ALA A 42 -21.53 -9.90 -5.36
C ALA A 42 -20.90 -10.59 -4.14
N VAL A 43 -19.57 -10.66 -4.02
CA VAL A 43 -18.95 -11.23 -2.82
C VAL A 43 -19.11 -10.31 -1.60
N PHE A 44 -19.05 -9.00 -1.79
CA PHE A 44 -19.32 -8.04 -0.70
C PHE A 44 -20.78 -8.06 -0.26
N ASP A 45 -21.70 -8.37 -1.17
CA ASP A 45 -23.12 -8.58 -0.82
C ASP A 45 -23.34 -9.93 -0.11
N GLY A 46 -22.67 -10.99 -0.58
CA GLY A 46 -22.82 -12.34 -0.08
C GLY A 46 -22.10 -12.65 1.25
N VAL A 47 -21.10 -11.85 1.64
CA VAL A 47 -20.30 -12.07 2.86
C VAL A 47 -20.56 -10.93 3.86
N PRO A 48 -21.38 -11.13 4.89
CA PRO A 48 -21.75 -10.09 5.84
C PRO A 48 -20.57 -9.76 6.78
N ARG A 49 -19.82 -8.72 6.41
CA ARG A 49 -18.59 -8.28 7.08
C ARG A 49 -18.72 -8.07 8.59
N HIS A 50 -19.86 -7.56 9.06
CA HIS A 50 -20.07 -7.29 10.47
C HIS A 50 -20.00 -8.56 11.35
N LEU A 51 -20.25 -9.76 10.79
CA LEU A 51 -20.09 -11.02 11.50
C LEU A 51 -18.60 -11.35 11.77
N PHE A 52 -17.69 -10.79 10.99
CA PHE A 52 -16.25 -10.95 11.13
C PHE A 52 -15.57 -9.81 11.87
N ALA A 53 -16.33 -8.82 12.31
CA ALA A 53 -15.84 -7.65 13.05
C ALA A 53 -16.69 -7.40 14.32
N PRO A 54 -16.80 -8.39 15.23
CA PRO A 54 -17.62 -8.24 16.43
C PRO A 54 -17.11 -7.18 17.42
N GLU A 55 -15.89 -6.67 17.20
CA GLU A 55 -15.28 -5.58 17.96
C GLU A 55 -15.85 -4.20 17.58
N ALA A 56 -16.61 -4.12 16.48
CA ALA A 56 -17.19 -2.90 15.96
C ALA A 56 -18.70 -2.98 15.82
N THR A 57 -19.39 -1.86 15.85
CA THR A 57 -20.80 -1.80 15.45
C THR A 57 -20.93 -2.06 13.94
N PRO A 58 -22.10 -2.52 13.44
CA PRO A 58 -22.33 -2.67 12.00
C PRO A 58 -22.01 -1.37 11.22
N ALA A 59 -22.41 -0.22 11.74
CA ALA A 59 -22.11 1.07 11.13
C ALA A 59 -20.61 1.36 11.01
N GLN A 60 -19.80 0.93 11.99
CA GLN A 60 -18.33 1.04 11.91
C GLN A 60 -17.74 0.00 10.96
N ALA A 61 -18.25 -1.25 10.98
CA ALA A 61 -17.76 -2.33 10.14
C ALA A 61 -17.96 -2.06 8.63
N TYR A 62 -19.02 -1.34 8.27
CA TYR A 62 -19.37 -1.03 6.87
C TYR A 62 -18.87 0.32 6.36
N LYS A 63 -17.99 1.03 7.10
CA LYS A 63 -17.30 2.21 6.56
C LYS A 63 -16.28 1.78 5.51
N ALA A 64 -16.42 2.28 4.29
CA ALA A 64 -15.63 1.84 3.13
C ALA A 64 -14.12 2.04 3.31
N ARG A 65 -13.69 3.09 4.03
CA ARG A 65 -12.28 3.47 4.19
C ARG A 65 -11.64 3.05 5.51
N ASP A 66 -12.44 2.58 6.48
CA ASP A 66 -11.97 2.33 7.83
C ASP A 66 -11.67 0.84 8.05
N ALA A 67 -10.50 0.57 8.64
CA ALA A 67 -10.18 -0.75 9.17
C ALA A 67 -10.73 -0.90 10.60
N VAL A 68 -11.09 -2.13 10.99
CA VAL A 68 -11.44 -2.45 12.38
C VAL A 68 -10.22 -3.04 13.09
N HIS A 69 -9.78 -2.38 14.16
CA HIS A 69 -8.65 -2.86 14.94
C HIS A 69 -9.08 -4.03 15.81
N VAL A 70 -8.36 -5.15 15.72
CA VAL A 70 -8.63 -6.39 16.45
C VAL A 70 -7.66 -6.57 17.61
N LYS A 71 -6.37 -6.36 17.37
CA LYS A 71 -5.32 -6.55 18.38
C LYS A 71 -4.27 -5.43 18.31
N ARG A 72 -3.77 -5.03 19.48
CA ARG A 72 -2.68 -4.06 19.61
C ARG A 72 -1.55 -4.67 20.43
N ASP A 73 -0.32 -4.22 20.18
CA ASP A 73 0.83 -4.57 21.00
C ASP A 73 0.83 -3.81 22.35
N GLU A 74 1.83 -4.08 23.19
CA GLU A 74 2.00 -3.44 24.49
C GLU A 74 2.17 -1.92 24.42
N ARG A 75 2.55 -1.38 23.27
CA ARG A 75 2.73 0.05 22.98
C ARG A 75 1.47 0.69 22.40
N GLY A 76 0.40 -0.11 22.22
CA GLY A 76 -0.86 0.34 21.62
C GLY A 76 -0.84 0.40 20.09
N VAL A 77 0.21 -0.10 19.42
CA VAL A 77 0.29 -0.16 17.95
C VAL A 77 -0.59 -1.31 17.46
N PRO A 78 -1.45 -1.08 16.45
CA PRO A 78 -2.24 -2.16 15.86
C PRO A 78 -1.34 -3.21 15.21
N ILE A 79 -1.54 -4.49 15.58
CA ILE A 79 -0.83 -5.66 15.04
C ILE A 79 -1.77 -6.63 14.33
N SER A 80 -3.08 -6.50 14.50
CA SER A 80 -4.08 -7.22 13.71
C SER A 80 -5.30 -6.34 13.47
N THR A 81 -5.80 -6.34 12.24
CA THR A 81 -6.95 -5.55 11.80
C THR A 81 -7.81 -6.35 10.83
N VAL A 82 -9.11 -6.08 10.82
CA VAL A 82 -9.95 -6.36 9.65
C VAL A 82 -9.76 -5.20 8.69
N SER A 83 -9.11 -5.43 7.58
CA SER A 83 -8.75 -4.39 6.59
C SER A 83 -9.98 -3.62 6.10
N SER A 84 -9.81 -2.37 5.68
CA SER A 84 -10.91 -1.58 5.13
C SER A 84 -11.52 -2.24 3.89
N PRO A 85 -12.84 -2.12 3.70
CA PRO A 85 -13.51 -2.65 2.50
C PRO A 85 -12.89 -2.21 1.19
N GLN A 86 -12.44 -0.96 1.11
CA GLN A 86 -11.75 -0.42 -0.08
C GLN A 86 -10.51 -1.22 -0.46
N LEU A 87 -9.63 -1.50 0.51
CA LEU A 87 -8.41 -2.28 0.26
C LEU A 87 -8.74 -3.73 -0.10
N GLN A 88 -9.70 -4.34 0.61
CA GLN A 88 -10.12 -5.70 0.29
C GLN A 88 -10.69 -5.81 -1.12
N ALA A 89 -11.53 -4.85 -1.54
CA ALA A 89 -12.09 -4.83 -2.89
C ALA A 89 -10.99 -4.72 -3.96
N GLY A 90 -10.07 -3.74 -3.84
CA GLY A 90 -8.97 -3.58 -4.78
C GLY A 90 -8.10 -4.84 -4.90
N MET A 91 -7.73 -5.46 -3.76
CA MET A 91 -6.91 -6.68 -3.78
C MET A 91 -7.65 -7.90 -4.34
N LEU A 92 -8.96 -8.03 -4.12
CA LEU A 92 -9.77 -9.10 -4.73
C LEU A 92 -9.92 -8.89 -6.24
N GLU A 93 -10.02 -7.65 -6.72
CA GLU A 93 -9.98 -7.35 -8.16
C GLU A 93 -8.61 -7.69 -8.77
N GLN A 94 -7.51 -7.31 -8.10
CA GLN A 94 -6.15 -7.69 -8.52
C GLN A 94 -5.97 -9.21 -8.57
N ALA A 95 -6.46 -9.92 -7.56
CA ALA A 95 -6.31 -11.37 -7.48
C ALA A 95 -7.11 -12.13 -8.54
N ASP A 96 -8.26 -11.61 -8.97
CA ASP A 96 -9.15 -12.25 -9.96
C ASP A 96 -9.38 -13.73 -9.65
N ILE A 97 -9.82 -14.06 -8.44
CA ILE A 97 -10.11 -15.43 -8.02
C ILE A 97 -11.30 -15.97 -8.81
N ARG A 98 -11.17 -17.17 -9.38
CA ARG A 98 -12.20 -17.84 -10.17
C ARG A 98 -12.66 -19.14 -9.50
N PRO A 99 -13.87 -19.64 -9.83
CA PRO A 99 -14.35 -20.92 -9.31
C PRO A 99 -13.36 -22.07 -9.58
N GLY A 100 -13.15 -22.90 -8.58
CA GLY A 100 -12.24 -24.05 -8.62
C GLY A 100 -10.80 -23.75 -8.28
N MET A 101 -10.40 -22.47 -8.10
CA MET A 101 -9.03 -22.09 -7.78
C MET A 101 -8.64 -22.44 -6.35
N ARG A 102 -7.34 -22.68 -6.16
CA ARG A 102 -6.68 -22.78 -4.86
C ARG A 102 -6.06 -21.43 -4.50
N ALA A 103 -6.39 -20.92 -3.32
CA ALA A 103 -5.90 -19.63 -2.89
C ALA A 103 -5.32 -19.69 -1.47
N LEU A 104 -4.23 -18.95 -1.27
CA LEU A 104 -3.60 -18.72 0.03
C LEU A 104 -3.79 -17.26 0.44
N GLU A 105 -4.24 -17.06 1.67
CA GLU A 105 -4.19 -15.77 2.34
C GLU A 105 -3.08 -15.79 3.41
N ILE A 106 -2.24 -14.76 3.42
CA ILE A 106 -1.23 -14.53 4.46
C ILE A 106 -1.66 -13.35 5.31
N GLY A 107 -1.93 -13.60 6.60
CA GLY A 107 -2.63 -12.70 7.52
C GLY A 107 -4.10 -13.07 7.64
N SER A 108 -4.56 -13.56 8.80
CA SER A 108 -5.85 -14.23 8.96
C SER A 108 -6.87 -13.35 9.68
N GLY A 109 -7.54 -12.44 8.96
CA GLY A 109 -8.67 -11.66 9.52
C GLY A 109 -10.02 -12.38 9.52
N GLY A 110 -10.15 -13.50 8.80
CA GLY A 110 -11.36 -14.30 8.61
C GLY A 110 -12.23 -13.80 7.46
N VAL A 111 -12.61 -12.52 7.40
CA VAL A 111 -13.54 -12.01 6.37
C VAL A 111 -12.96 -12.14 4.95
N ASN A 112 -11.68 -11.85 4.76
CA ASN A 112 -11.08 -11.94 3.44
C ASN A 112 -10.98 -13.39 2.97
N ALA A 113 -10.63 -14.35 3.88
CA ALA A 113 -10.70 -15.78 3.61
C ALA A 113 -12.11 -16.24 3.21
N ALA A 114 -13.16 -15.74 3.88
CA ALA A 114 -14.55 -16.03 3.53
C ALA A 114 -14.90 -15.50 2.13
N MET A 115 -14.48 -14.27 1.80
CA MET A 115 -14.66 -13.67 0.47
C MET A 115 -13.93 -14.48 -0.62
N MET A 116 -12.69 -14.88 -0.35
CA MET A 116 -11.92 -15.75 -1.25
C MET A 116 -12.61 -17.10 -1.45
N ALA A 117 -13.12 -17.71 -0.37
CA ALA A 117 -13.85 -18.98 -0.45
C ALA A 117 -15.18 -18.85 -1.19
N TRP A 118 -15.86 -17.73 -1.08
CA TRP A 118 -17.07 -17.42 -1.86
C TRP A 118 -16.72 -17.34 -3.36
N LEU A 119 -15.66 -16.61 -3.73
CA LEU A 119 -15.21 -16.47 -5.12
C LEU A 119 -14.71 -17.78 -5.72
N ALA A 120 -13.97 -18.57 -4.95
CA ALA A 120 -13.44 -19.87 -5.38
C ALA A 120 -14.55 -20.94 -5.53
N GLY A 121 -15.71 -20.70 -4.91
CA GLY A 121 -16.87 -21.59 -5.01
C GLY A 121 -16.62 -22.97 -4.35
N PRO A 122 -17.59 -23.90 -4.44
CA PRO A 122 -17.51 -25.19 -3.73
C PRO A 122 -16.40 -26.13 -4.25
N GLY A 123 -15.92 -25.93 -5.47
CA GLY A 123 -14.81 -26.70 -6.06
C GLY A 123 -13.42 -26.11 -5.78
N GLY A 124 -13.36 -24.91 -5.19
CA GLY A 124 -12.10 -24.26 -4.84
C GLY A 124 -11.64 -24.57 -3.42
N GLN A 125 -10.40 -24.22 -3.12
CA GLN A 125 -9.79 -24.41 -1.80
C GLN A 125 -9.14 -23.11 -1.34
N VAL A 126 -9.42 -22.70 -0.09
CA VAL A 126 -8.79 -21.53 0.53
C VAL A 126 -8.07 -21.96 1.79
N THR A 127 -6.83 -21.50 1.90
CA THR A 127 -6.01 -21.63 3.11
C THR A 127 -5.68 -20.21 3.60
N THR A 128 -5.83 -19.95 4.89
CA THR A 128 -5.42 -18.72 5.54
C THR A 128 -4.44 -19.03 6.65
N VAL A 129 -3.37 -18.24 6.75
CA VAL A 129 -2.29 -18.45 7.71
C VAL A 129 -2.00 -17.18 8.50
N ASP A 130 -1.75 -17.36 9.79
CA ASP A 130 -1.27 -16.30 10.67
C ASP A 130 -0.30 -16.87 11.71
N ILE A 131 0.64 -16.05 12.16
CA ILE A 131 1.62 -16.42 13.19
C ILE A 131 1.03 -16.33 14.61
N ASP A 132 -0.05 -15.58 14.78
CA ASP A 132 -0.70 -15.30 16.06
C ASP A 132 -1.84 -16.30 16.33
N SER A 133 -1.72 -17.05 17.43
CA SER A 133 -2.74 -18.05 17.83
C SER A 133 -4.09 -17.43 18.11
N ASP A 134 -4.15 -16.24 18.75
CA ASP A 134 -5.43 -15.59 19.05
C ASP A 134 -6.15 -15.19 17.77
N VAL A 135 -5.38 -14.74 16.74
CA VAL A 135 -5.90 -14.35 15.42
C VAL A 135 -6.44 -15.57 14.69
N THR A 136 -5.69 -16.68 14.66
CA THR A 136 -6.13 -17.91 13.96
C THR A 136 -7.34 -18.57 14.66
N GLU A 137 -7.38 -18.61 15.99
CA GLU A 137 -8.52 -19.12 16.75
C GLU A 137 -9.77 -18.26 16.52
N ARG A 138 -9.59 -16.92 16.50
CA ARG A 138 -10.67 -15.98 16.18
C ARG A 138 -11.18 -16.21 14.75
N ALA A 139 -10.29 -16.29 13.76
CA ALA A 139 -10.66 -16.52 12.37
C ALA A 139 -11.43 -17.83 12.19
N ARG A 140 -10.94 -18.94 12.76
CA ARG A 140 -11.62 -20.24 12.69
C ARG A 140 -13.03 -20.16 13.27
N ARG A 141 -13.20 -19.62 14.47
CA ARG A 141 -14.51 -19.48 15.11
C ARG A 141 -15.50 -18.67 14.28
N LEU A 142 -15.03 -17.54 13.68
CA LEU A 142 -15.91 -16.68 12.88
C LEU A 142 -16.23 -17.29 11.52
N LEU A 143 -15.29 -17.98 10.89
CA LEU A 143 -15.50 -18.70 9.64
C LEU A 143 -16.50 -19.84 9.82
N ASP A 144 -16.36 -20.65 10.89
CA ASP A 144 -17.28 -21.75 11.22
C ASP A 144 -18.71 -21.21 11.48
N ALA A 145 -18.81 -20.11 12.27
CA ALA A 145 -20.10 -19.49 12.56
C ALA A 145 -20.80 -18.88 11.33
N ALA A 146 -20.02 -18.52 10.29
CA ALA A 146 -20.52 -17.96 9.04
C ALA A 146 -20.70 -19.01 7.93
N GLY A 147 -20.47 -20.30 8.18
CA GLY A 147 -20.66 -21.40 7.21
C GLY A 147 -19.48 -21.59 6.26
N TYR A 148 -18.27 -21.21 6.68
CA TYR A 148 -17.03 -21.35 5.89
C TYR A 148 -16.05 -22.36 6.52
N GLU A 149 -16.54 -23.46 7.12
CA GLU A 149 -15.74 -24.50 7.81
C GLU A 149 -14.73 -25.17 6.86
N ARG A 150 -14.93 -25.06 5.54
CA ARG A 150 -14.01 -25.58 4.51
C ARG A 150 -12.72 -24.77 4.33
N VAL A 151 -12.61 -23.58 4.94
CA VAL A 151 -11.38 -22.79 4.91
C VAL A 151 -10.35 -23.42 5.85
N ASN A 152 -9.16 -23.72 5.33
CA ASN A 152 -8.05 -24.20 6.14
C ASN A 152 -7.44 -23.02 6.91
N VAL A 153 -7.56 -22.98 8.22
CA VAL A 153 -6.93 -21.96 9.07
C VAL A 153 -5.68 -22.55 9.72
N ILE A 154 -4.53 -21.99 9.42
CA ILE A 154 -3.22 -22.52 9.82
C ILE A 154 -2.53 -21.54 10.75
N LEU A 155 -2.00 -22.05 11.87
CA LEU A 155 -1.09 -21.31 12.75
C LEU A 155 0.33 -21.63 12.35
N ALA A 156 1.02 -20.71 11.68
CA ALA A 156 2.41 -20.85 11.26
C ALA A 156 3.02 -19.49 10.90
N ASP A 157 4.36 -19.43 10.89
CA ASP A 157 5.06 -18.35 10.21
C ASP A 157 4.97 -18.55 8.69
N ALA A 158 4.45 -17.54 7.99
CA ALA A 158 4.25 -17.62 6.55
C ALA A 158 5.53 -17.42 5.71
N GLU A 159 6.68 -17.17 6.33
CA GLU A 159 7.97 -17.04 5.63
C GLU A 159 8.29 -18.28 4.79
N THR A 160 7.93 -19.46 5.27
CA THR A 160 8.13 -20.73 4.55
C THR A 160 6.94 -21.14 3.66
N GLY A 161 5.91 -20.28 3.57
CA GLY A 161 4.66 -20.63 2.91
C GLY A 161 3.92 -21.78 3.59
N ILE A 162 2.91 -22.35 2.91
CA ILE A 162 2.13 -23.49 3.39
C ILE A 162 2.11 -24.56 2.28
N ALA A 163 3.14 -25.39 2.23
CA ALA A 163 3.37 -26.35 1.14
C ALA A 163 2.30 -27.44 1.04
N ASP A 164 1.65 -27.82 2.15
CA ASP A 164 0.67 -28.91 2.21
C ASP A 164 -0.53 -28.71 1.28
N PHE A 165 -0.83 -27.47 0.93
CA PHE A 165 -1.98 -27.11 0.09
C PHE A 165 -1.57 -26.51 -1.26
N ALA A 166 -0.27 -26.40 -1.54
CA ALA A 166 0.28 -25.91 -2.81
C ALA A 166 0.03 -26.91 -3.98
N PRO A 167 0.16 -26.49 -5.25
CA PRO A 167 0.39 -25.11 -5.69
C PRO A 167 -0.88 -24.23 -5.57
N TYR A 168 -0.65 -22.91 -5.43
CA TYR A 168 -1.71 -21.92 -5.33
C TYR A 168 -1.89 -21.16 -6.66
N ASP A 169 -3.10 -21.05 -7.13
CA ASP A 169 -3.44 -20.17 -8.25
C ASP A 169 -3.35 -18.70 -7.85
N ARG A 170 -3.63 -18.42 -6.56
CA ARG A 170 -3.63 -17.06 -6.00
C ARG A 170 -3.00 -17.05 -4.62
N ILE A 171 -2.10 -16.10 -4.41
CA ILE A 171 -1.59 -15.77 -3.06
C ILE A 171 -1.94 -14.32 -2.80
N ILE A 172 -2.67 -14.04 -1.72
CA ILE A 172 -3.00 -12.67 -1.27
C ILE A 172 -2.36 -12.45 0.09
N VAL A 173 -1.50 -11.45 0.19
CA VAL A 173 -0.85 -11.06 1.44
C VAL A 173 -1.62 -9.88 2.03
N THR A 174 -2.09 -10.00 3.26
CA THR A 174 -2.88 -8.97 3.95
C THR A 174 -2.13 -8.36 5.15
N VAL A 175 -0.81 -8.42 5.09
CA VAL A 175 0.15 -7.76 5.98
C VAL A 175 1.20 -7.03 5.14
N GLY A 176 1.82 -5.97 5.69
CA GLY A 176 2.82 -5.20 4.96
C GLY A 176 4.14 -5.96 4.85
N ALA A 177 4.43 -6.51 3.69
CA ALA A 177 5.65 -7.27 3.42
C ALA A 177 6.79 -6.33 2.99
N TRP A 178 7.97 -6.55 3.55
CA TRP A 178 9.19 -5.85 3.10
C TRP A 178 9.86 -6.59 1.95
N ASP A 179 9.78 -7.93 1.93
CA ASP A 179 10.35 -8.79 0.90
C ASP A 179 9.36 -9.87 0.48
N ILE A 180 9.70 -10.65 -0.53
CA ILE A 180 8.92 -11.77 -1.03
C ILE A 180 9.73 -13.04 -0.85
N PRO A 181 9.39 -13.89 0.14
CA PRO A 181 10.07 -15.16 0.38
C PRO A 181 10.03 -16.08 -0.85
N GLN A 182 11.13 -16.78 -1.10
CA GLN A 182 11.21 -17.72 -2.22
C GLN A 182 10.14 -18.81 -2.15
N ALA A 183 9.76 -19.24 -0.93
CA ALA A 183 8.72 -20.23 -0.73
C ALA A 183 7.36 -19.83 -1.33
N TRP A 184 7.01 -18.54 -1.33
CA TRP A 184 5.77 -18.08 -1.98
C TRP A 184 5.83 -18.26 -3.49
N LEU A 185 7.00 -18.00 -4.09
CA LEU A 185 7.22 -18.15 -5.54
C LEU A 185 7.23 -19.61 -5.96
N ASP A 186 7.80 -20.49 -5.14
CA ASP A 186 7.86 -21.94 -5.38
C ASP A 186 6.47 -22.60 -5.25
N GLN A 187 5.61 -22.05 -4.38
CA GLN A 187 4.25 -22.53 -4.13
C GLN A 187 3.20 -21.87 -5.05
N LEU A 188 3.58 -20.82 -5.78
CA LEU A 188 2.72 -20.18 -6.78
C LEU A 188 2.67 -21.01 -8.07
N ALA A 189 1.47 -21.31 -8.54
CA ALA A 189 1.27 -22.00 -9.82
C ALA A 189 1.93 -21.23 -10.99
N PRO A 190 2.27 -21.89 -12.11
CA PRO A 190 2.90 -21.23 -13.26
C PRO A 190 2.13 -19.99 -13.76
N ASP A 191 0.80 -20.07 -13.85
CA ASP A 191 -0.09 -18.97 -14.24
C ASP A 191 -0.72 -18.26 -13.02
N GLY A 192 -0.09 -18.45 -11.84
CA GLY A 192 -0.56 -17.89 -10.58
C GLY A 192 -0.33 -16.38 -10.48
N ARG A 193 -1.11 -15.73 -9.59
CA ARG A 193 -0.91 -14.32 -9.22
C ARG A 193 -0.58 -14.19 -7.75
N LEU A 194 0.37 -13.32 -7.45
CA LEU A 194 0.67 -12.88 -6.11
C LEU A 194 0.19 -11.43 -5.96
N VAL A 195 -0.69 -11.18 -4.99
CA VAL A 195 -1.11 -9.83 -4.61
C VAL A 195 -0.50 -9.52 -3.25
N VAL A 196 0.40 -8.53 -3.21
CA VAL A 196 1.21 -8.26 -2.02
C VAL A 196 1.38 -6.77 -1.75
N PRO A 197 1.11 -6.30 -0.50
CA PRO A 197 1.47 -4.96 -0.05
C PRO A 197 2.99 -4.88 0.15
N LEU A 198 3.73 -4.61 -0.93
CA LEU A 198 5.18 -4.55 -0.90
C LEU A 198 5.67 -3.16 -0.51
N ARG A 199 6.61 -3.11 0.43
CA ARG A 199 7.29 -1.88 0.87
C ARG A 199 8.59 -1.73 0.09
N VAL A 200 8.69 -0.62 -0.64
CA VAL A 200 9.89 -0.26 -1.41
C VAL A 200 10.16 1.23 -1.21
N ARG A 201 11.35 1.57 -0.75
CA ARG A 201 11.80 2.95 -0.56
C ARG A 201 10.83 3.81 0.27
N GLY A 202 10.32 3.26 1.36
CA GLY A 202 9.39 3.94 2.27
C GLY A 202 7.93 4.00 1.78
N LEU A 203 7.64 3.50 0.59
CA LEU A 203 6.30 3.46 0.00
C LEU A 203 5.74 2.04 0.03
N THR A 204 4.45 1.91 0.32
CA THR A 204 3.75 0.62 0.27
C THR A 204 2.76 0.63 -0.88
N ARG A 205 2.83 -0.39 -1.74
CA ARG A 205 1.86 -0.60 -2.83
C ARG A 205 1.35 -2.02 -2.83
N SER A 206 0.05 -2.20 -3.01
CA SER A 206 -0.52 -3.50 -3.36
C SER A 206 -0.17 -3.80 -4.79
N LEU A 207 0.77 -4.72 -4.99
CA LEU A 207 1.24 -5.13 -6.31
C LEU A 207 0.49 -6.39 -6.75
N GLU A 208 -0.09 -6.36 -7.94
CA GLU A 208 -0.53 -7.55 -8.66
C GLU A 208 0.65 -8.07 -9.47
N LEU A 209 1.26 -9.15 -9.06
CA LEU A 209 2.45 -9.73 -9.66
C LEU A 209 2.11 -11.01 -10.43
N VAL A 210 2.58 -11.11 -11.66
CA VAL A 210 2.46 -12.29 -12.52
C VAL A 210 3.84 -12.71 -13.04
N ARG A 211 3.98 -14.00 -13.37
CA ARG A 211 5.24 -14.56 -13.87
C ARG A 211 5.48 -14.14 -15.32
N GLU A 212 6.70 -13.68 -15.58
CA GLU A 212 7.21 -13.36 -16.90
C GLU A 212 8.62 -13.94 -17.04
N GLY A 213 8.75 -15.11 -17.67
CA GLY A 213 9.99 -15.85 -17.69
C GLY A 213 10.41 -16.33 -16.29
N ASP A 214 11.60 -15.90 -15.84
CA ASP A 214 12.21 -16.31 -14.57
C ASP A 214 11.97 -15.31 -13.42
N HIS A 215 11.19 -14.26 -13.64
CA HIS A 215 10.89 -13.22 -12.66
C HIS A 215 9.39 -12.89 -12.61
N LEU A 216 8.96 -12.04 -11.68
CA LEU A 216 7.59 -11.52 -11.65
C LEU A 216 7.57 -10.05 -12.07
N VAL A 217 6.47 -9.65 -12.71
CA VAL A 217 6.22 -8.27 -13.14
C VAL A 217 4.87 -7.81 -12.64
N SER A 218 4.78 -6.54 -12.20
CA SER A 218 3.52 -5.96 -11.76
C SER A 218 2.61 -5.65 -12.95
N ARG A 219 1.32 -5.99 -12.78
CA ARG A 219 0.24 -5.56 -13.70
C ARG A 219 -0.48 -4.33 -13.18
N SER A 220 -0.46 -4.15 -11.87
CA SER A 220 -1.00 -2.97 -11.19
C SER A 220 -0.24 -2.70 -9.90
N ALA A 221 -0.29 -1.44 -9.44
CA ALA A 221 0.31 -0.98 -8.19
C ALA A 221 -0.62 0.05 -7.55
N GLU A 222 -1.29 -0.30 -6.45
CA GLU A 222 -2.29 0.55 -5.81
C GLU A 222 -1.82 1.00 -4.41
N ILE A 223 -2.15 2.23 -4.00
CA ILE A 223 -1.85 2.71 -2.63
C ILE A 223 -2.52 1.81 -1.61
N CYS A 224 -1.75 1.36 -0.63
CA CYS A 224 -2.27 0.61 0.49
C CYS A 224 -1.47 0.88 1.77
N GLY A 225 -2.07 0.51 2.91
CA GLY A 225 -1.41 0.51 4.21
C GLY A 225 -1.87 -0.71 5.00
N PHE A 226 -0.92 -1.45 5.54
CA PHE A 226 -1.16 -2.65 6.33
C PHE A 226 -0.30 -2.65 7.59
N VAL A 227 -0.74 -3.40 8.62
CA VAL A 227 0.12 -3.73 9.75
C VAL A 227 1.36 -4.47 9.26
N ALA A 228 2.51 -4.23 9.89
CA ALA A 228 3.77 -4.84 9.47
C ALA A 228 3.73 -6.37 9.66
N MET A 229 4.38 -7.09 8.76
CA MET A 229 4.61 -8.53 8.88
C MET A 229 5.45 -8.82 10.12
N GLN A 230 5.11 -9.89 10.82
CA GLN A 230 5.79 -10.37 12.01
C GLN A 230 6.57 -11.65 11.71
N GLY A 231 7.27 -12.19 12.73
CA GLY A 231 8.04 -13.43 12.60
C GLY A 231 9.32 -13.25 11.79
N ASP A 232 9.72 -14.26 11.05
CA ASP A 232 10.93 -14.25 10.24
C ASP A 232 10.87 -13.26 9.07
N GLY A 233 9.67 -12.90 8.62
CA GLY A 233 9.42 -11.85 7.63
C GLY A 233 9.43 -10.42 8.19
N ALA A 234 9.65 -10.25 9.49
CA ALA A 234 9.73 -8.92 10.11
C ALA A 234 10.95 -8.15 9.60
N HIS A 235 10.75 -6.86 9.37
CA HIS A 235 11.81 -5.96 8.94
C HIS A 235 11.94 -4.76 9.85
N GLN A 236 13.18 -4.37 10.15
CA GLN A 236 13.50 -3.25 11.00
C GLN A 236 13.87 -2.02 10.15
N GLU A 237 13.13 -0.94 10.33
CA GLU A 237 13.37 0.33 9.67
C GLU A 237 14.61 1.02 10.23
N GLN A 238 15.36 1.70 9.37
CA GLN A 238 16.44 2.59 9.80
C GLN A 238 15.88 3.98 10.03
N LEU A 239 16.19 4.56 11.19
CA LEU A 239 15.78 5.93 11.56
C LEU A 239 17.01 6.84 11.61
N VAL A 240 16.91 8.00 10.96
CA VAL A 240 17.90 9.07 11.00
C VAL A 240 17.28 10.26 11.74
N PRO A 241 17.78 10.65 12.93
CA PRO A 241 17.26 11.79 13.65
C PRO A 241 17.47 13.09 12.87
N LEU A 242 16.45 13.95 12.87
CA LEU A 242 16.51 15.34 12.41
C LEU A 242 16.37 16.31 13.58
N ARG A 243 15.71 15.88 14.65
CA ARG A 243 15.56 16.58 15.92
C ARG A 243 15.22 15.58 17.02
N GLY A 244 16.26 14.91 17.53
CA GLY A 244 16.10 13.83 18.51
C GLY A 244 15.12 12.75 18.00
N THR A 245 14.13 12.41 18.83
CA THR A 245 13.05 11.49 18.49
C THR A 245 11.80 12.18 17.94
N ASP A 246 11.72 13.52 18.04
CA ASP A 246 10.55 14.30 17.69
C ASP A 246 10.39 14.44 16.17
N ALA A 247 11.49 14.37 15.42
CA ALA A 247 11.50 14.32 13.97
C ALA A 247 12.59 13.35 13.47
N VAL A 248 12.20 12.41 12.64
CA VAL A 248 13.09 11.39 12.07
C VAL A 248 12.80 11.14 10.60
N MET A 249 13.83 10.86 9.83
CA MET A 249 13.68 10.22 8.52
C MET A 249 13.71 8.71 8.69
N ARG A 250 12.77 8.02 8.05
CA ARG A 250 12.64 6.58 8.05
C ARG A 250 13.01 6.01 6.69
N PHE A 251 13.87 5.01 6.70
CA PHE A 251 14.29 4.25 5.52
C PHE A 251 13.93 2.78 5.71
N ASP A 252 13.26 2.20 4.73
CA ASP A 252 12.87 0.78 4.76
C ASP A 252 13.97 -0.11 4.16
N ASP A 253 14.73 0.39 3.20
CA ASP A 253 15.71 -0.39 2.43
C ASP A 253 17.16 -0.06 2.80
N GLY A 254 17.35 0.50 4.01
CA GLY A 254 18.65 0.97 4.50
C GLY A 254 19.05 2.32 3.88
N TRP A 255 20.17 2.83 4.35
CA TRP A 255 20.77 4.04 3.80
C TRP A 255 21.59 3.71 2.55
N PRO A 256 21.49 4.48 1.47
CA PRO A 256 22.14 4.13 0.19
C PRO A 256 23.66 4.34 0.16
N CYS A 257 24.28 4.86 1.24
CA CYS A 257 25.70 5.13 1.34
C CYS A 257 26.30 4.47 2.58
N GLU A 258 27.65 4.31 2.61
CA GLU A 258 28.37 3.67 3.71
C GLU A 258 28.20 4.39 5.08
N GLN A 259 28.02 5.71 5.06
CA GLN A 259 27.87 6.50 6.28
C GLN A 259 26.51 7.17 6.31
N VAL A 260 25.75 6.90 7.37
CA VAL A 260 24.52 7.62 7.68
C VAL A 260 24.90 9.04 8.12
N PRO A 261 24.35 10.09 7.49
CA PRO A 261 24.67 11.46 7.90
C PRO A 261 24.15 11.75 9.32
N ASP A 262 24.90 12.55 10.07
CA ASP A 262 24.40 13.11 11.32
C ASP A 262 23.61 14.38 10.98
N LEU A 263 22.29 14.29 11.10
CA LEU A 263 21.34 15.36 10.79
C LEU A 263 20.60 15.85 12.02
N ASP A 264 21.01 15.40 13.23
CA ASP A 264 20.34 15.86 14.46
C ASP A 264 20.56 17.37 14.65
N GLY A 265 19.46 18.10 14.80
CA GLY A 265 19.46 19.57 14.86
C GLY A 265 19.34 20.27 13.49
N VAL A 266 19.27 19.55 12.35
CA VAL A 266 19.14 20.19 11.03
C VAL A 266 17.89 21.08 10.94
N LEU A 267 16.80 20.73 11.63
CA LEU A 267 15.56 21.53 11.67
C LEU A 267 15.70 22.85 12.45
N ASP A 268 16.82 23.11 13.11
CA ASP A 268 17.13 24.38 13.78
C ASP A 268 17.83 25.38 12.82
N THR A 269 18.17 24.95 11.61
CA THR A 269 18.71 25.81 10.54
C THR A 269 17.59 26.62 9.87
N PRO A 270 17.92 27.72 9.14
CA PRO A 270 16.92 28.45 8.36
C PRO A 270 16.23 27.55 7.33
N ARG A 271 14.90 27.62 7.24
CA ARG A 271 14.12 26.87 6.26
C ARG A 271 14.15 27.55 4.89
N ALA A 272 14.63 26.84 3.87
CA ALA A 272 14.43 27.20 2.47
C ALA A 272 13.08 26.70 1.96
N GLN A 273 12.49 27.39 0.98
CA GLN A 273 11.23 26.97 0.34
C GLN A 273 11.19 27.39 -1.13
N ALA A 274 10.58 26.54 -1.96
CA ALA A 274 10.33 26.87 -3.36
C ALA A 274 8.98 26.28 -3.83
N TRP A 275 8.40 26.93 -4.84
CA TRP A 275 7.13 26.56 -5.42
C TRP A 275 7.29 26.25 -6.89
N THR A 276 6.53 25.28 -7.40
CA THR A 276 6.78 24.69 -8.72
C THR A 276 5.95 25.31 -9.83
N GLY A 277 4.82 25.93 -9.54
CA GLY A 277 3.78 26.27 -10.52
C GLY A 277 2.88 25.08 -10.90
N VAL A 278 3.22 23.85 -10.49
CA VAL A 278 2.44 22.65 -10.75
C VAL A 278 1.25 22.62 -9.81
N ARG A 279 0.04 22.54 -10.35
CA ARG A 279 -1.22 22.58 -9.61
C ARG A 279 -1.89 21.22 -9.59
N ILE A 280 -2.65 20.96 -8.52
CA ILE A 280 -3.41 19.72 -8.33
C ILE A 280 -4.80 20.03 -7.79
N GLY A 281 -5.83 19.38 -8.33
CA GLY A 281 -7.19 19.41 -7.81
C GLY A 281 -7.38 18.49 -6.60
N GLY A 282 -8.31 18.84 -5.69
CA GLY A 282 -8.49 18.10 -4.44
C GLY A 282 -8.92 16.64 -4.58
N ALA A 283 -9.45 16.24 -5.74
CA ALA A 283 -9.82 14.85 -6.05
C ALA A 283 -8.78 14.08 -6.89
N GLU A 284 -7.72 14.76 -7.31
CA GLU A 284 -6.68 14.16 -8.16
C GLU A 284 -5.64 13.43 -7.33
N SER A 285 -5.27 12.20 -7.74
CA SER A 285 -4.20 11.44 -7.11
C SER A 285 -2.83 11.92 -7.60
N PHE A 286 -1.87 11.97 -6.69
CA PHE A 286 -0.46 12.23 -6.98
C PHE A 286 0.47 11.12 -6.48
N GLU A 287 -0.04 9.92 -6.39
CA GLU A 287 0.71 8.76 -5.92
C GLU A 287 1.94 8.44 -6.79
N THR A 288 1.84 8.70 -8.10
CA THR A 288 2.95 8.53 -9.03
C THR A 288 4.06 9.55 -8.79
N LEU A 289 3.76 10.76 -8.25
CA LEU A 289 4.78 11.72 -7.82
C LEU A 289 5.65 11.14 -6.70
N GLN A 290 5.04 10.47 -5.71
CA GLN A 290 5.81 9.85 -4.62
C GLN A 290 6.75 8.77 -5.15
N LEU A 291 6.27 7.92 -6.07
CA LEU A 291 7.09 6.89 -6.73
C LEU A 291 8.20 7.51 -7.59
N TRP A 292 7.91 8.62 -8.29
CA TRP A 292 8.92 9.36 -9.05
C TRP A 292 10.03 9.89 -8.14
N LEU A 293 9.67 10.59 -7.06
CA LEU A 293 10.64 11.11 -6.09
C LEU A 293 11.48 9.98 -5.47
N ALA A 294 10.86 8.83 -5.18
CA ALA A 294 11.56 7.65 -4.69
C ALA A 294 12.52 7.06 -5.73
N THR A 295 12.30 7.28 -7.02
CA THR A 295 13.21 6.86 -8.09
C THR A 295 14.39 7.79 -8.22
N VAL A 296 14.16 9.10 -8.23
CA VAL A 296 15.18 10.09 -8.62
C VAL A 296 16.08 10.54 -7.47
N PHE A 297 15.63 10.42 -6.21
CA PHE A 297 16.44 10.76 -5.05
C PHE A 297 16.99 9.51 -4.35
N PRO A 298 18.32 9.26 -4.40
CA PRO A 298 18.91 8.13 -3.68
C PRO A 298 18.59 8.13 -2.18
N GLY A 299 18.61 9.30 -1.53
CA GLY A 299 18.26 9.49 -0.12
C GLY A 299 16.76 9.67 0.16
N PHE A 300 15.87 9.19 -0.73
CA PHE A 300 14.42 9.25 -0.49
C PHE A 300 14.00 8.37 0.67
N GLY A 301 13.13 8.90 1.53
CA GLY A 301 12.54 8.23 2.66
C GLY A 301 11.28 8.93 3.14
N LYS A 302 10.83 8.58 4.34
CA LYS A 302 9.62 9.13 4.95
C LYS A 302 9.96 9.99 6.14
N LEU A 303 9.57 11.26 6.10
CA LEU A 303 9.67 12.17 7.24
C LEU A 303 8.54 11.87 8.23
N ARG A 304 8.89 11.56 9.45
CA ARG A 304 7.97 11.47 10.59
C ARG A 304 8.30 12.56 11.59
N ALA A 305 7.31 13.34 11.99
CA ALA A 305 7.50 14.40 12.97
C ALA A 305 6.29 14.49 13.91
N GLU A 306 6.55 14.86 15.16
CA GLU A 306 5.53 15.14 16.15
C GLU A 306 4.70 16.38 15.74
N ALA A 307 3.41 16.38 16.11
CA ALA A 307 2.48 17.45 15.74
C ALA A 307 2.92 18.83 16.24
N SER A 308 3.67 18.88 17.34
CA SER A 308 4.26 20.11 17.92
C SER A 308 5.27 20.80 16.99
N LEU A 309 5.89 20.05 16.06
CA LEU A 309 6.85 20.58 15.08
C LEU A 309 6.18 21.15 13.81
N ARG A 310 4.86 21.08 13.69
CA ARG A 310 4.14 21.62 12.53
C ARG A 310 4.55 23.08 12.21
N PRO A 311 4.66 24.02 13.18
CA PRO A 311 5.06 25.41 12.88
C PRO A 311 6.52 25.56 12.39
N VAL A 312 7.38 24.57 12.66
CA VAL A 312 8.75 24.51 12.13
C VAL A 312 8.73 24.07 10.68
N LEU A 313 7.92 23.04 10.38
CA LEU A 313 7.89 22.41 9.08
C LEU A 313 7.12 23.24 8.04
N VAL A 314 6.00 23.87 8.40
CA VAL A 314 5.15 24.58 7.44
C VAL A 314 4.57 25.87 8.02
N ASP A 315 4.29 26.83 7.12
CA ASP A 315 3.54 28.04 7.41
C ASP A 315 2.01 27.77 7.44
N GLU A 316 1.23 28.72 7.92
CA GLU A 316 -0.22 28.66 7.87
C GLU A 316 -0.71 28.56 6.40
N GLY A 317 -1.69 27.68 6.15
CA GLY A 317 -2.21 27.44 4.80
C GLY A 317 -1.36 26.50 3.94
N THR A 318 -0.25 25.98 4.48
CA THR A 318 0.60 24.99 3.84
C THR A 318 0.42 23.60 4.47
N VAL A 319 0.49 22.55 3.65
CA VAL A 319 0.46 21.15 4.08
C VAL A 319 1.78 20.51 3.70
N TRP A 320 2.41 19.77 4.62
CA TRP A 320 3.56 18.93 4.33
C TRP A 320 3.15 17.47 4.19
N PHE A 321 3.95 16.73 3.43
CA PHE A 321 3.80 15.30 3.22
C PHE A 321 5.04 14.58 3.72
N ASP A 322 4.89 13.32 4.05
CA ASP A 322 5.95 12.47 4.57
C ASP A 322 7.02 12.08 3.52
N SER A 323 6.79 12.37 2.25
CA SER A 323 7.75 12.15 1.16
C SER A 323 8.89 13.16 1.22
N ALA A 324 10.07 12.68 1.55
CA ALA A 324 11.24 13.52 1.79
C ALA A 324 12.52 12.87 1.24
N ALA A 325 13.56 13.66 1.06
CA ALA A 325 14.87 13.17 0.64
C ALA A 325 15.99 13.86 1.45
N ILE A 326 17.02 13.09 1.76
CA ILE A 326 18.27 13.59 2.32
C ILE A 326 19.32 13.60 1.22
N GLU A 327 20.08 14.69 1.12
CA GLU A 327 21.27 14.79 0.29
C GLU A 327 22.37 15.49 1.10
N GLY A 328 23.48 14.77 1.34
CA GLY A 328 24.54 15.23 2.23
C GLY A 328 24.02 15.50 3.65
N ASP A 329 24.15 16.74 4.08
CA ASP A 329 23.75 17.27 5.40
C ASP A 329 22.45 18.10 5.35
N SER A 330 21.65 17.93 4.34
CA SER A 330 20.40 18.66 4.11
C SER A 330 19.23 17.72 3.86
N VAL A 331 18.01 18.15 4.23
CA VAL A 331 16.77 17.41 4.04
C VAL A 331 15.72 18.28 3.35
N ALA A 332 15.03 17.75 2.34
CA ALA A 332 13.87 18.38 1.72
C ALA A 332 12.65 17.47 1.79
N TYR A 333 11.46 18.06 1.78
CA TYR A 333 10.19 17.34 1.80
C TYR A 333 9.12 18.04 0.97
N LEU A 334 8.19 17.22 0.49
CA LEU A 334 7.06 17.66 -0.34
C LEU A 334 6.08 18.51 0.47
N THR A 335 5.66 19.62 -0.10
CA THR A 335 4.62 20.50 0.46
C THR A 335 3.61 20.90 -0.59
N THR A 336 2.43 21.36 -0.14
CA THR A 336 1.47 22.06 -0.99
C THR A 336 0.93 23.29 -0.29
N ARG A 337 0.53 24.31 -1.06
CA ARG A 337 -0.22 25.46 -0.58
C ARG A 337 -1.51 25.63 -1.39
N GLY A 338 -2.58 26.09 -0.75
CA GLY A 338 -3.79 26.48 -1.45
C GLY A 338 -3.55 27.71 -2.31
N VAL A 339 -3.95 27.66 -3.59
CA VAL A 339 -3.86 28.81 -4.53
C VAL A 339 -5.22 29.29 -4.97
N GLU A 340 -6.19 28.39 -5.05
CA GLU A 340 -7.62 28.65 -5.35
C GLU A 340 -8.47 27.66 -4.57
N PRO A 341 -9.80 27.90 -4.38
CA PRO A 341 -10.69 26.94 -3.74
C PRO A 341 -10.60 25.56 -4.42
N GLY A 342 -10.20 24.53 -3.66
CA GLY A 342 -10.05 23.14 -4.15
C GLY A 342 -8.83 22.90 -5.03
N ILE A 343 -7.93 23.86 -5.21
CA ILE A 343 -6.69 23.72 -5.99
C ILE A 343 -5.49 24.07 -5.12
N ALA A 344 -4.51 23.19 -5.08
CA ALA A 344 -3.23 23.39 -4.43
C ALA A 344 -2.08 23.45 -5.43
N GLU A 345 -0.99 24.11 -5.07
CA GLU A 345 0.28 24.11 -5.78
C GLU A 345 1.31 23.30 -5.02
N PHE A 346 2.05 22.44 -5.72
CA PHE A 346 3.17 21.72 -5.16
C PHE A 346 4.38 22.63 -4.94
N GLY A 347 5.10 22.35 -3.87
CA GLY A 347 6.37 22.94 -3.54
C GLY A 347 7.21 22.01 -2.69
N ALA A 348 8.34 22.49 -2.25
CA ALA A 348 9.19 21.81 -1.30
C ALA A 348 9.72 22.79 -0.25
N HIS A 349 9.94 22.29 0.96
CA HIS A 349 10.70 22.94 1.99
C HIS A 349 11.97 22.14 2.27
N ALA A 350 13.03 22.81 2.69
CA ALA A 350 14.30 22.15 3.00
C ALA A 350 15.00 22.82 4.19
N PHE A 351 15.86 22.06 4.87
CA PHE A 351 16.71 22.48 5.94
C PHE A 351 18.14 21.97 5.73
N GLY A 352 19.12 22.65 6.28
CA GLY A 352 20.52 22.29 6.23
C GLY A 352 21.36 23.26 5.41
N PRO A 353 22.69 23.06 5.37
CA PRO A 353 23.62 23.94 4.69
C PRO A 353 23.38 24.09 3.19
N HIS A 354 22.85 23.06 2.53
CA HIS A 354 22.54 23.02 1.09
C HIS A 354 21.04 23.06 0.81
N ALA A 355 20.24 23.63 1.72
CA ALA A 355 18.77 23.66 1.61
C ALA A 355 18.26 24.34 0.35
N ASP A 356 18.90 25.45 -0.12
CA ASP A 356 18.49 26.19 -1.32
C ASP A 356 18.70 25.36 -2.59
N ASP A 357 19.79 24.63 -2.69
CA ASP A 357 20.09 23.76 -3.83
C ASP A 357 19.14 22.56 -3.83
N LEU A 358 18.95 21.91 -2.68
CA LEU A 358 18.12 20.73 -2.57
C LEU A 358 16.63 21.04 -2.80
N VAL A 359 16.10 22.17 -2.29
CA VAL A 359 14.73 22.57 -2.53
C VAL A 359 14.50 22.89 -4.02
N THR A 360 15.50 23.45 -4.69
CA THR A 360 15.45 23.71 -6.14
C THR A 360 15.41 22.39 -6.91
N ALA A 361 16.32 21.46 -6.64
CA ALA A 361 16.36 20.14 -7.27
C ALA A 361 15.04 19.37 -7.01
N PHE A 362 14.49 19.43 -5.79
CA PHE A 362 13.22 18.78 -5.47
C PHE A 362 12.07 19.34 -6.32
N CYS A 363 11.97 20.66 -6.45
CA CYS A 363 10.97 21.32 -7.29
C CYS A 363 11.14 21.01 -8.79
N GLU A 364 12.37 20.87 -9.28
CA GLU A 364 12.65 20.46 -10.66
C GLU A 364 12.14 19.05 -10.93
N GLN A 365 12.28 18.12 -10.00
CA GLN A 365 11.75 16.77 -10.13
C GLN A 365 10.22 16.74 -10.11
N ILE A 366 9.55 17.59 -9.33
CA ILE A 366 8.10 17.73 -9.39
C ILE A 366 7.64 18.21 -10.78
N ARG A 367 8.35 19.20 -11.38
CA ARG A 367 8.05 19.67 -12.75
C ARG A 367 8.32 18.60 -13.80
N ALA A 368 9.39 17.81 -13.64
CA ALA A 368 9.70 16.70 -14.53
C ALA A 368 8.60 15.63 -14.48
N TRP A 369 8.14 15.24 -13.26
CA TRP A 369 7.01 14.34 -13.11
C TRP A 369 5.74 14.88 -13.77
N ASP A 370 5.40 16.15 -13.55
CA ASP A 370 4.20 16.78 -14.13
C ASP A 370 4.20 16.72 -15.66
N ARG A 371 5.37 16.99 -16.27
CA ARG A 371 5.54 16.97 -17.72
C ARG A 371 5.55 15.58 -18.34
N ASP A 372 6.20 14.62 -17.68
CA ASP A 372 6.60 13.36 -18.30
C ASP A 372 5.83 12.14 -17.77
N GLN A 373 5.31 12.17 -16.53
CA GLN A 373 4.82 10.97 -15.83
C GLN A 373 3.41 11.09 -15.22
N ARG A 374 2.91 12.30 -14.95
CA ARG A 374 1.68 12.54 -14.18
C ARG A 374 0.46 11.78 -14.69
N HIS A 375 0.30 11.72 -16.00
CA HIS A 375 -0.85 11.07 -16.65
C HIS A 375 -0.48 9.72 -17.28
N GLY A 376 0.71 9.24 -17.02
CA GLY A 376 1.19 7.93 -17.47
C GLY A 376 0.72 6.78 -16.57
N PRO A 377 1.06 5.54 -16.95
CA PRO A 377 0.63 4.34 -16.22
C PRO A 377 1.38 4.15 -14.88
N GLY A 378 2.35 5.00 -14.54
CA GLY A 378 3.26 4.79 -13.42
C GLY A 378 4.38 3.79 -13.71
N PRO A 379 5.23 3.49 -12.72
CA PRO A 379 6.33 2.54 -12.91
C PRO A 379 5.86 1.09 -12.85
N THR A 380 6.58 0.23 -13.57
CA THR A 380 6.48 -1.22 -13.46
C THR A 380 7.42 -1.72 -12.37
N PHE A 381 6.93 -2.62 -11.50
CA PHE A 381 7.75 -3.31 -10.53
C PHE A 381 8.13 -4.70 -11.04
N GLY A 382 9.42 -5.05 -10.90
CA GLY A 382 9.95 -6.38 -11.17
C GLY A 382 10.43 -7.04 -9.88
N VAL A 383 10.23 -8.36 -9.78
CA VAL A 383 10.74 -9.18 -8.66
C VAL A 383 11.65 -10.23 -9.26
N TRP A 384 12.94 -10.06 -9.06
CA TRP A 384 13.99 -10.84 -9.70
C TRP A 384 14.69 -11.77 -8.71
N PRO A 385 15.14 -12.95 -9.15
CA PRO A 385 15.94 -13.83 -8.30
C PRO A 385 17.17 -13.12 -7.74
N PRO A 386 17.63 -13.46 -6.52
CA PRO A 386 18.85 -12.91 -5.97
C PRO A 386 20.05 -13.27 -6.87
N GLY A 387 20.96 -12.29 -7.03
CA GLY A 387 22.13 -12.47 -7.91
C GLY A 387 21.86 -12.33 -9.41
N THR A 388 20.66 -11.94 -9.83
CA THR A 388 20.42 -11.54 -11.23
C THR A 388 21.38 -10.40 -11.60
N PRO A 389 22.20 -10.52 -12.66
CA PRO A 389 23.13 -9.48 -13.08
C PRO A 389 22.40 -8.16 -13.44
N ASP A 390 23.04 -7.01 -13.14
CA ASP A 390 22.46 -5.70 -13.39
C ASP A 390 22.14 -5.47 -14.87
N GLU A 391 22.93 -6.05 -15.78
CA GLU A 391 22.72 -5.92 -17.23
C GLU A 391 21.41 -6.58 -17.72
N ARG A 392 20.80 -7.44 -16.88
CA ARG A 392 19.49 -8.05 -17.15
C ARG A 392 18.33 -7.26 -16.58
N LEU A 393 18.61 -6.36 -15.65
CA LEU A 393 17.57 -5.56 -15.00
C LEU A 393 17.17 -4.39 -15.89
N PRO A 394 15.90 -3.97 -15.84
CA PRO A 394 15.47 -2.76 -16.57
C PRO A 394 16.09 -1.51 -15.94
N ASP A 395 16.19 -0.44 -16.74
CA ASP A 395 16.58 0.87 -16.23
C ASP A 395 15.64 1.34 -15.13
N GLY A 396 16.20 1.89 -14.05
CA GLY A 396 15.45 2.41 -12.91
C GLY A 396 16.11 2.15 -11.57
N VAL A 397 15.29 2.11 -10.53
CA VAL A 397 15.75 1.77 -9.17
C VAL A 397 15.83 0.26 -9.01
N VAL A 398 16.93 -0.20 -8.43
CA VAL A 398 17.10 -1.57 -7.96
C VAL A 398 17.27 -1.54 -6.44
N VAL A 399 16.48 -2.37 -5.75
CA VAL A 399 16.57 -2.57 -4.30
C VAL A 399 16.87 -4.04 -4.05
N ASP A 400 18.04 -4.32 -3.52
CA ASP A 400 18.42 -5.68 -3.12
C ASP A 400 17.83 -5.95 -1.73
N LYS A 401 16.95 -6.95 -1.66
CA LYS A 401 16.36 -7.43 -0.42
C LYS A 401 16.97 -8.78 -0.01
N ARG A 402 16.48 -9.35 1.09
CA ARG A 402 17.02 -10.61 1.60
C ARG A 402 16.83 -11.79 0.62
N HIS A 403 15.66 -11.84 -0.03
CA HIS A 403 15.25 -12.95 -0.90
C HIS A 403 15.21 -12.58 -2.37
N GLN A 404 14.93 -11.31 -2.69
CA GLN A 404 14.69 -10.88 -4.07
C GLN A 404 15.39 -9.56 -4.38
N ARG A 405 15.58 -9.30 -5.68
CA ARG A 405 15.93 -7.98 -6.20
C ARG A 405 14.67 -7.31 -6.73
N ILE A 406 14.32 -6.15 -6.20
CA ILE A 406 13.12 -5.41 -6.62
C ILE A 406 13.54 -4.27 -7.54
N THR A 407 12.93 -4.21 -8.73
CA THR A 407 13.13 -3.09 -9.66
C THR A 407 11.88 -2.22 -9.71
N MET A 408 12.07 -0.90 -9.92
CA MET A 408 11.02 0.06 -10.21
C MET A 408 11.44 0.87 -11.44
N SER A 409 10.77 0.63 -12.56
CA SER A 409 11.13 1.14 -13.88
C SER A 409 10.01 1.97 -14.48
N TRP A 410 10.33 3.14 -14.98
CA TRP A 410 9.37 4.03 -15.61
C TRP A 410 9.33 3.81 -17.13
N PRO A 411 8.14 3.92 -17.76
CA PRO A 411 8.08 3.92 -19.21
C PRO A 411 8.87 5.10 -19.78
N SER A 412 9.54 4.89 -20.91
CA SER A 412 10.19 6.00 -21.62
C SER A 412 9.17 7.08 -21.96
N PRO A 413 9.51 8.37 -21.84
CA PRO A 413 8.64 9.44 -22.31
C PRO A 413 8.21 9.17 -23.74
N THR A 414 6.90 9.13 -24.00
CA THR A 414 6.35 8.91 -25.34
C THR A 414 6.85 10.04 -26.27
N GLY A 415 7.86 9.75 -27.11
CA GLY A 415 8.42 10.72 -28.05
C GLY A 415 9.73 10.35 -28.72
N GLN A 416 10.38 9.23 -28.35
CA GLN A 416 11.58 8.76 -29.06
C GLN A 416 11.41 7.28 -29.48
N GLU A 417 10.51 7.03 -30.44
CA GLU A 417 10.70 5.90 -31.34
C GLU A 417 11.93 6.25 -32.21
N HIS A 418 13.06 5.66 -31.90
CA HIS A 418 14.14 5.57 -32.85
C HIS A 418 13.64 4.76 -34.06
N GLN A 419 13.18 5.44 -35.11
CA GLN A 419 13.17 4.86 -36.44
C GLN A 419 14.62 4.54 -36.81
N GLU A 420 15.09 3.33 -36.55
CA GLU A 420 16.19 2.77 -37.31
C GLU A 420 15.72 2.66 -38.76
N VAL A 421 16.06 3.67 -39.55
CA VAL A 421 16.01 3.62 -41.00
C VAL A 421 17.07 2.60 -41.43
N THR A 422 16.65 1.37 -41.64
CA THR A 422 17.47 0.44 -42.42
C THR A 422 17.45 0.91 -43.87
N GLU A 423 18.41 1.73 -44.24
CA GLU A 423 18.83 1.82 -45.64
C GLU A 423 19.43 0.48 -46.03
N LYS A 424 18.71 -0.27 -46.85
CA LYS A 424 19.30 -1.34 -47.66
C LYS A 424 19.55 -0.81 -49.05
N GLU A 425 20.82 -0.73 -49.43
CA GLU A 425 21.26 -0.79 -50.79
C GLU A 425 20.87 -2.10 -51.48
#